data_5078649560c634a4473c682a7634ca4b
#
_entry.id   5078649560c634a4473c682a7634ca4b
#
_cell.length_a   1.000
_cell.length_b   1.000
_cell.length_c   1.000
_cell.angle_alpha   90.00
_cell.angle_beta   90.00
_cell.angle_gamma   90.00
#
_symmetry.space_group_name_H-M   'P 1'
#
loop_
_entity.id
_entity.type
_entity.pdbx_description
1 polymer ?
#
loop_
_entity_poly.entity_id
_entity_poly.type
_entity_poly.pdbx_seq_one_letter_code
_entity_poly.pdbx_strand_id
1 'polypeptide(L)'
;MGCVLVMSLVFHLSHEEYVTLLPKSITTAIGMGVSEELGGIVTITVAVIIITGVFGNIIGEFVCKIFHITDSVAKGIALGSAAHAIGTAKALELGEVEGAMSGLSIAVSGVLTVILSILFAQFL
;
A
#
# COMPACT_ATOMS: atom_id res chain seq x y z
N MET A 1 2.58 -7.08 0.12
CA MET A 1 2.13 -8.41 0.61
C MET A 1 3.28 -9.25 1.14
N GLY A 2 4.35 -9.56 0.36
CA GLY A 2 5.47 -10.38 0.85
C GLY A 2 6.09 -9.91 2.17
N CYS A 3 6.34 -8.61 2.33
CA CYS A 3 6.83 -8.07 3.60
C CYS A 3 5.84 -8.30 4.76
N VAL A 4 4.53 -8.19 4.51
CA VAL A 4 3.50 -8.47 5.53
C VAL A 4 3.55 -9.93 5.93
N LEU A 5 3.65 -10.85 4.96
CA LEU A 5 3.80 -12.28 5.23
C LEU A 5 5.02 -12.57 6.10
N VAL A 6 6.20 -12.04 5.72
CA VAL A 6 7.43 -12.24 6.51
C VAL A 6 7.28 -11.70 7.92
N MET A 7 6.73 -10.49 8.08
CA MET A 7 6.48 -9.91 9.40
C MET A 7 5.48 -10.75 10.22
N SER A 8 4.42 -11.23 9.59
CA SER A 8 3.43 -12.08 10.26
C SER A 8 4.03 -13.39 10.75
N LEU A 9 4.91 -14.00 9.97
CA LEU A 9 5.64 -15.20 10.39
C LEU A 9 6.61 -14.92 11.55
N VAL A 10 7.33 -13.80 11.50
CA VAL A 10 8.28 -13.41 12.55
C VAL A 10 7.58 -13.10 13.88
N PHE A 11 6.44 -12.41 13.82
CA PHE A 11 5.66 -12.01 15.01
C PHE A 11 4.59 -13.03 15.41
N HIS A 12 4.50 -14.15 14.72
CA HIS A 12 3.51 -15.21 14.97
C HIS A 12 2.07 -14.67 14.99
N LEU A 13 1.72 -13.81 14.03
CA LEU A 13 0.37 -13.28 13.91
C LEU A 13 -0.62 -14.40 13.54
N SER A 14 -1.84 -14.28 14.04
CA SER A 14 -2.94 -15.14 13.62
C SER A 14 -3.32 -14.90 12.16
N HIS A 15 -4.05 -15.85 11.56
CA HIS A 15 -4.57 -15.68 10.20
C HIS A 15 -5.41 -14.40 10.07
N GLU A 16 -6.30 -14.12 11.04
CA GLU A 16 -7.14 -12.93 11.06
C GLU A 16 -6.31 -11.63 11.08
N GLU A 17 -5.28 -11.56 11.91
CA GLU A 17 -4.37 -10.41 11.97
C GLU A 17 -3.57 -10.24 10.67
N TYR A 18 -3.12 -11.34 10.10
CA TYR A 18 -2.38 -11.37 8.84
C TYR A 18 -3.22 -10.81 7.68
N VAL A 19 -4.43 -11.35 7.47
CA VAL A 19 -5.30 -10.90 6.37
C VAL A 19 -5.82 -9.48 6.58
N THR A 20 -5.94 -9.03 7.83
CA THR A 20 -6.22 -7.64 8.20
C THR A 20 -5.15 -6.68 7.69
N LEU A 21 -3.88 -7.06 7.82
CA LEU A 21 -2.73 -6.22 7.44
C LEU A 21 -2.32 -6.39 5.96
N LEU A 22 -2.75 -7.46 5.30
CA LEU A 22 -2.34 -7.82 3.96
C LEU A 22 -2.58 -6.70 2.92
N PRO A 23 -3.75 -6.01 2.91
CA PRO A 23 -4.05 -4.95 1.95
C PRO A 23 -3.63 -3.54 2.41
N LYS A 24 -2.70 -3.41 3.36
CA LYS A 24 -2.33 -2.14 4.02
C LYS A 24 -1.87 -1.00 3.09
N SER A 25 -1.41 -1.30 1.88
CA SER A 25 -0.80 -0.32 0.97
C SER A 25 -1.65 -0.04 -0.26
N ILE A 26 -2.95 -0.34 -0.21
CA ILE A 26 -3.89 -0.06 -1.29
C ILE A 26 -4.95 0.96 -0.87
N THR A 27 -5.81 1.40 -1.77
CA THR A 27 -6.92 2.31 -1.44
C THR A 27 -7.86 1.69 -0.42
N THR A 28 -8.43 2.54 0.45
CA THR A 28 -9.32 2.10 1.53
C THR A 28 -10.47 1.23 1.02
N ALA A 29 -11.11 1.61 -0.09
CA ALA A 29 -12.23 0.87 -0.66
C ALA A 29 -11.85 -0.57 -1.05
N ILE A 30 -10.74 -0.76 -1.75
CA ILE A 30 -10.23 -2.09 -2.13
C ILE A 30 -9.77 -2.86 -0.89
N GLY A 31 -9.06 -2.18 0.01
CA GLY A 31 -8.55 -2.79 1.24
C GLY A 31 -9.65 -3.30 2.16
N MET A 32 -10.75 -2.57 2.28
CA MET A 32 -11.94 -3.00 3.03
C MET A 32 -12.53 -4.27 2.44
N GLY A 33 -12.79 -4.29 1.12
CA GLY A 33 -13.36 -5.45 0.44
C GLY A 33 -12.47 -6.69 0.57
N VAL A 34 -11.17 -6.54 0.34
CA VAL A 34 -10.21 -7.66 0.49
C VAL A 34 -10.16 -8.18 1.93
N SER A 35 -10.12 -7.28 2.92
CA SER A 35 -10.09 -7.67 4.34
C SER A 35 -11.37 -8.39 4.76
N GLU A 36 -12.53 -7.88 4.34
CA GLU A 36 -13.83 -8.48 4.63
C GLU A 36 -13.95 -9.89 4.01
N GLU A 37 -13.57 -10.02 2.75
CA GLU A 37 -13.66 -11.29 2.02
C GLU A 37 -12.74 -12.37 2.58
N LEU A 38 -11.59 -11.98 3.13
CA LEU A 38 -10.62 -12.90 3.73
C LEU A 38 -10.83 -13.14 5.23
N GLY A 39 -11.83 -12.51 5.85
CA GLY A 39 -12.13 -12.67 7.27
C GLY A 39 -11.26 -11.83 8.21
N GLY A 40 -10.71 -10.72 7.72
CA GLY A 40 -9.94 -9.77 8.52
C GLY A 40 -10.82 -8.73 9.24
N ILE A 41 -10.20 -7.95 10.12
CA ILE A 41 -10.86 -6.90 10.90
C ILE A 41 -10.85 -5.59 10.10
N VAL A 42 -11.91 -5.34 9.34
CA VAL A 42 -12.04 -4.21 8.39
C VAL A 42 -11.69 -2.85 9.01
N THR A 43 -12.16 -2.60 10.24
CA THR A 43 -11.87 -1.33 10.93
C THR A 43 -10.37 -1.11 11.16
N ILE A 44 -9.65 -2.17 11.52
CA ILE A 44 -8.19 -2.12 11.70
C ILE A 44 -7.51 -1.96 10.35
N THR A 45 -7.97 -2.66 9.32
CA THR A 45 -7.46 -2.50 7.94
C THR A 45 -7.54 -1.05 7.49
N VAL A 46 -8.70 -0.40 7.68
CA VAL A 46 -8.89 1.02 7.33
C VAL A 46 -7.92 1.92 8.09
N ALA A 47 -7.80 1.73 9.40
CA ALA A 47 -6.88 2.52 10.22
C ALA A 47 -5.42 2.39 9.74
N VAL A 48 -4.97 1.16 9.47
CA VAL A 48 -3.61 0.89 8.99
C VAL A 48 -3.36 1.47 7.60
N ILE A 49 -4.34 1.41 6.70
CA ILE A 49 -4.25 2.03 5.37
C ILE A 49 -4.07 3.54 5.50
N ILE A 50 -4.89 4.20 6.33
CA ILE A 50 -4.80 5.66 6.54
C ILE A 50 -3.43 6.03 7.13
N ILE A 51 -2.99 5.34 8.18
CA ILE A 51 -1.68 5.56 8.82
C ILE A 51 -0.55 5.37 7.79
N THR A 52 -0.59 4.30 7.01
CA THR A 52 0.41 4.03 5.97
C THR A 52 0.45 5.14 4.92
N GLY A 53 -0.72 5.62 4.49
CA GLY A 53 -0.83 6.70 3.50
C GLY A 53 -0.31 8.02 4.03
N VAL A 54 -0.72 8.42 5.23
CA VAL A 54 -0.27 9.67 5.88
C VAL A 54 1.24 9.64 6.11
N PHE A 55 1.77 8.53 6.65
CA PHE A 55 3.19 8.38 6.87
C PHE A 55 3.97 8.45 5.56
N GLY A 56 3.53 7.74 4.53
CA GLY A 56 4.17 7.77 3.21
C GLY A 56 4.12 9.15 2.54
N ASN A 57 3.04 9.90 2.73
CA ASN A 57 2.94 11.30 2.26
C ASN A 57 3.99 12.19 2.93
N ILE A 58 4.16 12.06 4.25
CA ILE A 58 5.09 12.89 5.02
C ILE A 58 6.55 12.56 4.68
N ILE A 59 6.91 11.27 4.65
CA ILE A 59 8.32 10.89 4.52
C ILE A 59 8.74 10.59 3.07
N GLY A 60 7.80 10.42 2.14
CA GLY A 60 8.08 9.92 0.79
C GLY A 60 9.11 10.74 0.03
N GLU A 61 9.00 12.06 0.05
CA GLU A 61 9.98 12.95 -0.60
C GLU A 61 11.37 12.83 0.06
N PHE A 62 11.43 12.72 1.38
CA PHE A 62 12.67 12.57 2.12
C PHE A 62 13.35 11.23 1.79
N VAL A 63 12.58 10.15 1.71
CA VAL A 63 13.07 8.83 1.30
C VAL A 63 13.62 8.88 -0.13
N CYS A 64 12.89 9.50 -1.06
CA CYS A 64 13.38 9.67 -2.43
C CYS A 64 14.72 10.43 -2.49
N LYS A 65 14.89 11.45 -1.65
CA LYS A 65 16.15 12.20 -1.56
C LYS A 65 17.29 11.36 -1.00
N ILE A 66 17.08 10.60 0.08
CA ILE A 66 18.11 9.74 0.68
C ILE A 66 18.59 8.68 -0.30
N PHE A 67 17.66 8.04 -1.00
CA PHE A 67 17.98 6.98 -1.96
C PHE A 67 18.36 7.51 -3.36
N HIS A 68 18.49 8.84 -3.51
CA HIS A 68 18.86 9.50 -4.77
C HIS A 68 17.92 9.12 -5.94
N ILE A 69 16.63 8.91 -5.65
CA ILE A 69 15.61 8.67 -6.66
C ILE A 69 15.26 10.02 -7.28
N THR A 70 15.85 10.33 -8.43
CA THR A 70 15.66 11.61 -9.14
C THR A 70 14.64 11.52 -10.26
N ASP A 71 14.44 10.33 -10.80
CA ASP A 71 13.50 10.08 -11.91
C ASP A 71 12.06 10.29 -11.48
N SER A 72 11.32 11.10 -12.25
CA SER A 72 9.92 11.46 -11.96
C SER A 72 8.95 10.28 -12.02
N VAL A 73 9.18 9.36 -12.97
CA VAL A 73 8.37 8.15 -13.11
C VAL A 73 8.55 7.25 -11.89
N ALA A 74 9.81 7.04 -11.48
CA ALA A 74 10.14 6.22 -10.31
C ALA A 74 9.56 6.79 -9.01
N LYS A 75 9.62 8.12 -8.81
CA LYS A 75 8.99 8.79 -7.65
C LYS A 75 7.48 8.58 -7.63
N GLY A 76 6.82 8.79 -8.77
CA GLY A 76 5.38 8.61 -8.89
C GLY A 76 4.97 7.18 -8.56
N ILE A 77 5.62 6.19 -9.15
CA ILE A 77 5.35 4.77 -8.88
C ILE A 77 5.57 4.43 -7.40
N ALA A 78 6.67 4.91 -6.82
CA ALA A 78 6.98 4.65 -5.41
C ALA A 78 5.90 5.21 -4.47
N LEU A 79 5.50 6.48 -4.66
CA LEU A 79 4.48 7.13 -3.84
C LEU A 79 3.09 6.48 -3.99
N GLY A 80 2.68 6.19 -5.23
CA GLY A 80 1.39 5.56 -5.49
C GLY A 80 1.28 4.13 -4.97
N SER A 81 2.33 3.33 -5.13
CA SER A 81 2.33 1.93 -4.71
C SER A 81 2.52 1.76 -3.19
N ALA A 82 3.24 2.67 -2.52
CA ALA A 82 3.50 2.60 -1.09
C ALA A 82 2.42 3.28 -0.25
N ALA A 83 1.90 4.44 -0.71
CA ALA A 83 1.02 5.32 0.06
C ALA A 83 -0.30 5.66 -0.65
N HIS A 84 -0.64 4.93 -1.69
CA HIS A 84 -1.92 4.98 -2.43
C HIS A 84 -2.41 6.42 -2.73
N ALA A 85 -3.72 6.71 -2.57
CA ALA A 85 -4.30 8.01 -2.88
C ALA A 85 -3.67 9.17 -2.08
N ILE A 86 -3.32 8.95 -0.81
CA ILE A 86 -2.69 9.97 0.04
C ILE A 86 -1.27 10.28 -0.46
N GLY A 87 -0.50 9.26 -0.88
CA GLY A 87 0.80 9.45 -1.52
C GLY A 87 0.72 10.10 -2.89
N THR A 88 -0.38 9.89 -3.62
CA THR A 88 -0.63 10.55 -4.91
C THR A 88 -0.82 12.05 -4.75
N ALA A 89 -1.46 12.51 -3.66
CA ALA A 89 -1.53 13.94 -3.37
C ALA A 89 -0.12 14.55 -3.27
N LYS A 90 0.82 13.87 -2.62
CA LYS A 90 2.22 14.29 -2.57
C LYS A 90 2.90 14.22 -3.93
N ALA A 91 2.64 13.18 -4.71
CA ALA A 91 3.19 13.05 -6.06
C ALA A 91 2.76 14.19 -6.99
N LEU A 92 1.50 14.65 -6.91
CA LEU A 92 0.98 15.79 -7.65
C LEU A 92 1.66 17.11 -7.25
N GLU A 93 2.03 17.28 -5.99
CA GLU A 93 2.81 18.45 -5.53
C GLU A 93 4.23 18.44 -6.10
N LEU A 94 4.82 17.26 -6.34
CA LEU A 94 6.16 17.11 -6.91
C LEU A 94 6.19 17.38 -8.42
N GLY A 95 5.13 17.03 -9.16
CA GLY A 95 5.01 17.28 -10.58
C GLY A 95 3.90 16.49 -11.26
N GLU A 96 3.57 16.90 -12.50
CA GLU A 96 2.53 16.25 -13.30
C GLU A 96 2.86 14.79 -13.65
N VAL A 97 4.12 14.51 -13.97
CA VAL A 97 4.58 13.15 -14.31
C VAL A 97 4.51 12.25 -13.09
N GLU A 98 4.98 12.74 -11.94
CA GLU A 98 4.90 12.03 -10.65
C GLU A 98 3.45 11.71 -10.29
N GLY A 99 2.55 12.69 -10.44
CA GLY A 99 1.12 12.51 -10.16
C GLY A 99 0.46 11.50 -11.08
N ALA A 100 0.71 11.57 -12.39
CA ALA A 100 0.17 10.65 -13.39
C ALA A 100 0.65 9.21 -13.15
N MET A 101 1.95 9.03 -12.91
CA MET A 101 2.54 7.71 -12.66
C MET A 101 2.08 7.14 -11.31
N SER A 102 1.87 7.98 -10.30
CA SER A 102 1.29 7.57 -9.04
C SER A 102 -0.15 7.06 -9.21
N GLY A 103 -0.99 7.77 -9.96
CA GLY A 103 -2.35 7.35 -10.28
C GLY A 103 -2.39 6.00 -11.03
N LEU A 104 -1.52 5.83 -12.03
CA LEU A 104 -1.40 4.57 -12.76
C LEU A 104 -0.97 3.42 -11.84
N SER A 105 0.00 3.67 -10.97
CA SER A 105 0.50 2.64 -10.05
C SER A 105 -0.55 2.20 -9.03
N ILE A 106 -1.44 3.09 -8.59
CA ILE A 106 -2.58 2.72 -7.74
C ILE A 106 -3.51 1.76 -8.48
N ALA A 107 -3.86 2.06 -9.73
CA ALA A 107 -4.75 1.22 -10.50
C ALA A 107 -4.18 -0.20 -10.69
N VAL A 108 -2.91 -0.29 -11.09
CA VAL A 108 -2.20 -1.56 -11.25
C VAL A 108 -2.08 -2.31 -9.92
N SER A 109 -1.67 -1.61 -8.86
CA SER A 109 -1.56 -2.20 -7.51
C SER A 109 -2.90 -2.69 -6.98
N GLY A 110 -4.01 -1.98 -7.31
CA GLY A 110 -5.36 -2.39 -6.93
C GLY A 110 -5.72 -3.75 -7.53
N VAL A 111 -5.57 -3.88 -8.84
CA VAL A 111 -5.85 -5.14 -9.54
C VAL A 111 -4.97 -6.28 -9.02
N LEU A 112 -3.66 -6.02 -8.89
CA LEU A 112 -2.73 -7.01 -8.37
C LEU A 112 -3.05 -7.40 -6.92
N THR A 113 -3.48 -6.45 -6.10
CA THR A 113 -3.83 -6.73 -4.70
C THR A 113 -5.03 -7.67 -4.62
N VAL A 114 -6.09 -7.44 -5.39
CA VAL A 114 -7.27 -8.31 -5.39
C VAL A 114 -6.89 -9.73 -5.82
N ILE A 115 -6.13 -9.88 -6.92
CA ILE A 115 -5.74 -11.20 -7.43
C ILE A 115 -4.79 -11.92 -6.46
N LEU A 116 -3.76 -11.23 -6.00
CA LEU A 116 -2.71 -11.85 -5.19
C LEU A 116 -3.12 -12.08 -3.73
N SER A 117 -4.07 -11.30 -3.20
CA SER A 117 -4.52 -11.48 -1.82
C SER A 117 -5.09 -12.87 -1.56
N ILE A 118 -5.82 -13.42 -2.53
CA ILE A 118 -6.38 -14.79 -2.45
C ILE A 118 -5.26 -15.83 -2.33
N LEU A 119 -4.18 -15.65 -3.09
CA LEU A 119 -3.03 -16.55 -3.04
C LEU A 119 -2.24 -16.38 -1.73
N PHE A 120 -2.00 -15.12 -1.33
CA PHE A 120 -1.24 -14.83 -0.12
C PHE A 120 -1.97 -15.22 1.17
N ALA A 121 -3.30 -15.17 1.20
CA ALA A 121 -4.08 -15.59 2.35
C ALA A 121 -3.93 -17.09 2.69
N GLN A 122 -3.47 -17.91 1.73
CA GLN A 122 -3.28 -19.35 1.94
C GLN A 122 -1.98 -19.71 2.67
N PHE A 123 -1.08 -18.74 2.89
CA PHE A 123 0.24 -19.02 3.50
C PHE A 123 0.23 -18.97 5.04
N LEU A 124 -0.82 -18.52 5.65
CA LEU A 124 -0.99 -18.40 7.09
C LEU A 124 -2.46 -18.65 7.47
#